data_5aec44da097bd9dc7a0b475e91beb319
#
_entry.id   5aec44da097bd9dc7a0b475e91beb319
#
_cell.length_a   1.000
_cell.length_b   1.000
_cell.length_c   1.000
_cell.angle_alpha   90.00
_cell.angle_beta   90.00
_cell.angle_gamma   90.00
#
_symmetry.space_group_name_H-M   'P 1'
#
loop_
_entity.id
_entity.type
_entity.pdbx_description
1 polymer ?
#
loop_
_entity_poly.entity_id
_entity_poly.type
_entity_poly.pdbx_seq_one_letter_code
_entity_poly.pdbx_strand_id
1 'polypeptide(L)'
;MKVYFPYDRVRAEQQEFVRDTASIIKEKKIFLAHAPTGLGKTVSTLAPALSYAIMNNKKVFFLTPKISQHEIVLETSKLMNEKFGLNIKAIDLVGRRQMCIDPFLSNTQYAIGF
;
A
#
# COMPACT_ATOMS: atom_id res chain seq x y z
N MET A 1 -8.80 -1.13 -17.55
CA MET A 1 -7.59 -0.53 -16.91
C MET A 1 -6.51 -1.60 -16.81
N LYS A 2 -5.32 -1.31 -17.27
CA LYS A 2 -4.15 -2.20 -17.09
C LYS A 2 -3.71 -2.12 -15.63
N VAL A 3 -3.63 -3.26 -14.95
CA VAL A 3 -3.12 -3.35 -13.58
C VAL A 3 -1.70 -3.91 -13.63
N TYR A 4 -0.74 -3.17 -13.07
CA TYR A 4 0.65 -3.57 -12.92
C TYR A 4 0.80 -4.40 -11.65
N PHE A 5 0.65 -5.71 -11.74
CA PHE A 5 0.75 -6.60 -10.60
C PHE A 5 2.19 -7.14 -10.45
N PRO A 6 2.84 -6.95 -9.30
CA PRO A 6 4.27 -7.22 -9.15
C PRO A 6 4.64 -8.72 -9.16
N TYR A 7 3.72 -9.60 -8.79
CA TYR A 7 3.99 -11.03 -8.70
C TYR A 7 3.51 -11.79 -9.94
N ASP A 8 4.24 -12.85 -10.32
CA ASP A 8 3.94 -13.66 -11.51
C ASP A 8 2.81 -14.66 -11.27
N ARG A 9 2.65 -15.11 -10.03
CA ARG A 9 1.57 -16.02 -9.65
C ARG A 9 0.51 -15.26 -8.87
N VAL A 10 -0.69 -15.25 -9.42
CA VAL A 10 -1.88 -14.67 -8.78
C VAL A 10 -2.87 -15.80 -8.53
N ARG A 11 -3.31 -15.98 -7.29
CA ARG A 11 -4.34 -16.97 -6.95
C ARG A 11 -5.69 -16.49 -7.52
N ALA A 12 -6.60 -17.44 -7.81
CA ALA A 12 -7.90 -17.12 -8.39
C ALA A 12 -8.69 -16.10 -7.56
N GLU A 13 -8.76 -16.30 -6.25
CA GLU A 13 -9.43 -15.39 -5.30
C GLU A 13 -8.76 -14.01 -5.25
N GLN A 14 -7.46 -13.97 -5.41
CA GLN A 14 -6.68 -12.74 -5.47
C GLN A 14 -6.95 -11.98 -6.77
N GLN A 15 -7.11 -12.69 -7.89
CA GLN A 15 -7.46 -12.08 -9.18
C GLN A 15 -8.82 -11.39 -9.12
N GLU A 16 -9.81 -12.04 -8.54
CA GLU A 16 -11.15 -11.48 -8.34
C GLU A 16 -11.07 -10.20 -7.52
N PHE A 17 -10.37 -10.24 -6.39
CA PHE A 17 -10.20 -9.09 -5.51
C PHE A 17 -9.49 -7.90 -6.20
N VAL A 18 -8.45 -8.16 -6.99
CA VAL A 18 -7.74 -7.15 -7.79
C VAL A 18 -8.67 -6.53 -8.84
N ARG A 19 -9.46 -7.36 -9.52
CA ARG A 19 -10.41 -6.91 -10.54
C ARG A 19 -11.50 -6.02 -9.94
N ASP A 20 -12.09 -6.45 -8.83
CA ASP A 20 -13.14 -5.70 -8.13
C ASP A 20 -12.60 -4.36 -7.60
N THR A 21 -11.43 -4.37 -6.99
CA THR A 21 -10.75 -3.14 -6.56
C THR A 21 -10.51 -2.19 -7.75
N ALA A 22 -10.03 -2.69 -8.87
CA ALA A 22 -9.79 -1.89 -10.06
C ALA A 22 -11.10 -1.27 -10.63
N SER A 23 -12.19 -2.03 -10.64
CA SER A 23 -13.51 -1.56 -11.09
C SER A 23 -14.03 -0.44 -10.19
N ILE A 24 -14.01 -0.64 -8.88
CA ILE A 24 -14.50 0.32 -7.90
C ILE A 24 -13.71 1.63 -7.93
N ILE A 25 -12.38 1.56 -8.07
CA ILE A 25 -11.54 2.75 -8.20
C ILE A 25 -11.90 3.53 -9.48
N LYS A 26 -12.09 2.85 -10.59
CA LYS A 26 -12.50 3.47 -11.85
C LYS A 26 -13.87 4.15 -11.73
N GLU A 27 -14.80 3.52 -11.04
CA GLU A 27 -16.15 4.03 -10.80
C GLU A 27 -16.20 5.11 -9.70
N LYS A 28 -15.08 5.39 -9.03
CA LYS A 28 -14.97 6.37 -7.92
C LYS A 28 -15.95 6.08 -6.77
N LYS A 29 -16.12 4.81 -6.45
CA LYS A 29 -16.99 4.33 -5.40
C LYS A 29 -16.21 3.93 -4.16
N ILE A 30 -16.91 3.75 -3.05
CA ILE A 30 -16.38 3.18 -1.81
C ILE A 30 -16.40 1.66 -1.94
N PHE A 31 -15.31 1.01 -1.55
CA PHE A 31 -15.20 -0.43 -1.50
C PHE A 31 -14.98 -0.90 -0.07
N LEU A 32 -15.92 -1.67 0.45
CA LEU A 32 -15.81 -2.33 1.73
C LEU A 32 -15.61 -3.82 1.47
N ALA A 33 -14.44 -4.34 1.80
CA ALA A 33 -14.08 -5.72 1.52
C ALA A 33 -13.72 -6.49 2.79
N HIS A 34 -14.30 -7.66 2.93
CA HIS A 34 -13.88 -8.66 3.91
C HIS A 34 -13.16 -9.79 3.18
N ALA A 35 -11.89 -9.99 3.47
CA ALA A 35 -11.09 -11.03 2.83
C ALA A 35 -10.29 -11.82 3.88
N PRO A 36 -10.14 -13.15 3.72
CA PRO A 36 -9.41 -13.98 4.66
C PRO A 36 -7.94 -13.57 4.78
N THR A 37 -7.31 -13.94 5.89
CA THR A 37 -5.86 -13.78 6.10
C THR A 37 -5.09 -14.61 5.06
N GLY A 38 -3.94 -14.10 4.61
CA GLY A 38 -3.10 -14.79 3.61
C GLY A 38 -3.47 -14.56 2.15
N LEU A 39 -4.56 -13.83 1.85
CA LEU A 39 -4.92 -13.47 0.47
C LEU A 39 -3.93 -12.49 -0.20
N GLY A 40 -3.07 -11.84 0.57
CA GLY A 40 -2.22 -10.76 0.03
C GLY A 40 -3.00 -9.47 -0.22
N LYS A 41 -3.91 -9.12 0.69
CA LYS A 41 -4.83 -7.96 0.60
C LYS A 41 -4.12 -6.65 0.27
N THR A 42 -2.99 -6.39 0.91
CA THR A 42 -2.23 -5.15 0.73
C THR A 42 -1.80 -4.97 -0.72
N VAL A 43 -1.19 -5.99 -1.32
CA VAL A 43 -0.75 -5.94 -2.72
C VAL A 43 -1.96 -5.90 -3.67
N SER A 44 -3.01 -6.66 -3.36
CA SER A 44 -4.21 -6.75 -4.20
C SER A 44 -5.04 -5.47 -4.24
N THR A 45 -4.91 -4.61 -3.21
CA THR A 45 -5.51 -3.26 -3.21
C THR A 45 -4.54 -2.22 -3.75
N LEU A 46 -3.28 -2.30 -3.38
CA LEU A 46 -2.28 -1.30 -3.71
C LEU A 46 -1.92 -1.30 -5.21
N ALA A 47 -1.76 -2.48 -5.81
CA ALA A 47 -1.39 -2.58 -7.22
C ALA A 47 -2.42 -1.92 -8.17
N PRO A 48 -3.73 -2.18 -8.09
CA PRO A 48 -4.70 -1.45 -8.90
C PRO A 48 -4.79 0.03 -8.57
N ALA A 49 -4.65 0.42 -7.28
CA ALA A 49 -4.68 1.82 -6.87
C ALA A 49 -3.51 2.61 -7.45
N LEU A 50 -2.29 2.09 -7.35
CA LEU A 50 -1.10 2.70 -7.93
C LEU A 50 -1.16 2.73 -9.46
N SER A 51 -1.66 1.67 -10.09
CA SER A 51 -1.84 1.62 -11.55
C SER A 51 -2.79 2.72 -12.02
N TYR A 52 -3.91 2.90 -11.34
CA TYR A 52 -4.85 3.98 -11.64
C TYR A 52 -4.23 5.36 -11.40
N ALA A 53 -3.52 5.52 -10.30
CA ALA A 53 -2.89 6.79 -9.93
C ALA A 53 -1.85 7.24 -10.97
N ILE A 54 -1.01 6.35 -11.45
CA ILE A 54 -0.02 6.64 -12.49
C ILE A 54 -0.71 7.07 -13.79
N MET A 55 -1.73 6.33 -14.22
CA MET A 55 -2.42 6.60 -15.47
C MET A 55 -3.23 7.92 -15.45
N ASN A 56 -3.66 8.36 -14.27
CA ASN A 56 -4.54 9.50 -14.10
C ASN A 56 -3.88 10.67 -13.34
N ASN A 57 -2.58 10.63 -13.10
CA ASN A 57 -1.84 11.62 -12.32
C ASN A 57 -2.48 11.90 -10.95
N LYS A 58 -2.76 10.84 -10.21
CA LYS A 58 -3.37 10.88 -8.88
C LYS A 58 -2.37 10.45 -7.81
N LYS A 59 -2.72 10.70 -6.56
CA LYS A 59 -1.97 10.26 -5.37
C LYS A 59 -2.76 9.19 -4.65
N VAL A 60 -2.04 8.26 -4.04
CA VAL A 60 -2.63 7.20 -3.19
C VAL A 60 -2.21 7.45 -1.75
N PHE A 61 -3.16 7.47 -0.85
CA PHE A 61 -2.93 7.46 0.59
C PHE A 61 -3.26 6.07 1.11
N PHE A 62 -2.25 5.36 1.62
CA PHE A 62 -2.42 4.08 2.27
C PHE A 62 -2.34 4.26 3.78
N LEU A 63 -3.47 4.08 4.46
CA LEU A 63 -3.58 4.29 5.90
C LEU A 63 -3.67 2.94 6.61
N THR A 64 -2.83 2.74 7.60
CA THR A 64 -2.82 1.52 8.41
C THR A 64 -2.37 1.83 9.84
N PRO A 65 -2.97 1.18 10.85
CA PRO A 65 -2.52 1.32 12.23
C PRO A 65 -1.26 0.51 12.55
N LYS A 66 -0.82 -0.37 11.62
CA LYS A 66 0.32 -1.28 11.84
C LYS A 66 1.55 -0.83 11.07
N ILE A 67 2.63 -0.49 11.78
CA ILE A 67 3.92 -0.10 11.17
C ILE A 67 4.48 -1.21 10.26
N SER A 68 4.29 -2.48 10.61
CA SER A 68 4.70 -3.61 9.76
C SER A 68 4.07 -3.63 8.37
N GLN A 69 2.96 -2.95 8.16
CA GLN A 69 2.33 -2.81 6.84
C GLN A 69 3.02 -1.76 5.97
N HIS A 70 3.72 -0.80 6.56
CA HIS A 70 4.45 0.24 5.83
C HIS A 70 5.52 -0.35 4.92
N GLU A 71 6.30 -1.30 5.46
CA GLU A 71 7.36 -1.99 4.72
C GLU A 71 6.80 -2.71 3.48
N ILE A 72 5.68 -3.42 3.62
CA ILE A 72 5.02 -4.12 2.51
C ILE A 72 4.60 -3.13 1.41
N VAL A 73 4.11 -1.96 1.77
CA VAL A 73 3.71 -0.92 0.80
C VAL A 73 4.91 -0.37 0.05
N LEU A 74 6.01 -0.08 0.75
CA LEU A 74 7.25 0.41 0.14
C LEU A 74 7.86 -0.63 -0.79
N GLU A 75 7.95 -1.89 -0.33
CA GLU A 75 8.46 -3.01 -1.10
C GLU A 75 7.63 -3.27 -2.36
N THR A 76 6.31 -3.28 -2.22
CA THR A 76 5.39 -3.43 -3.37
C THR A 76 5.61 -2.34 -4.41
N SER A 77 5.75 -1.09 -3.97
CA SER A 77 6.00 0.05 -4.86
C SER A 77 7.35 -0.08 -5.58
N LYS A 78 8.37 -0.55 -4.87
CA LYS A 78 9.70 -0.81 -5.44
C LYS A 78 9.66 -1.92 -6.48
N LEU A 79 9.03 -3.05 -6.16
CA LEU A 79 8.87 -4.18 -7.09
C LEU A 79 8.10 -3.78 -8.37
N MET A 80 7.07 -2.95 -8.24
CA MET A 80 6.34 -2.43 -9.40
C MET A 80 7.23 -1.55 -10.28
N ASN A 81 8.07 -0.69 -9.68
CA ASN A 81 9.04 0.12 -10.41
C ASN A 81 10.04 -0.73 -11.17
N GLU A 82 10.64 -1.72 -10.51
CA GLU A 82 11.65 -2.59 -11.09
C GLU A 82 11.09 -3.44 -12.24
N LYS A 83 9.91 -4.04 -12.02
CA LYS A 83 9.31 -4.95 -12.99
C LYS A 83 8.74 -4.27 -14.22
N PHE A 84 8.21 -3.07 -14.07
CA PHE A 84 7.45 -2.40 -15.13
C PHE A 84 8.08 -1.08 -15.59
N GLY A 85 9.25 -0.70 -15.05
CA GLY A 85 9.90 0.56 -15.38
C GLY A 85 9.08 1.80 -14.98
N LEU A 86 8.32 1.71 -13.88
CA LEU A 86 7.48 2.79 -13.37
C LEU A 86 8.31 3.75 -12.52
N ASN A 87 7.78 4.94 -12.28
CA ASN A 87 8.39 5.94 -11.40
C ASN A 87 7.45 6.29 -10.23
N ILE A 88 7.12 5.29 -9.45
CA ILE A 88 6.31 5.47 -8.23
C ILE A 88 7.22 6.03 -7.15
N LYS A 89 6.86 7.19 -6.61
CA LYS A 89 7.51 7.79 -5.44
C LYS A 89 6.64 7.49 -4.23
N ALA A 90 7.19 6.78 -3.25
CA ALA A 90 6.52 6.45 -2.00
C ALA A 90 7.21 7.19 -0.85
N ILE A 91 6.41 7.73 0.06
CA ILE A 91 6.86 8.39 1.29
C ILE A 91 6.19 7.69 2.44
N ASP A 92 6.97 7.24 3.41
CA ASP A 92 6.47 6.68 4.66
C ASP A 92 6.37 7.77 5.73
N LEU A 93 5.16 7.95 6.25
CA LEU A 93 4.89 8.90 7.34
C LEU A 93 4.58 8.11 8.60
N VAL A 94 5.48 8.16 9.54
CA VAL A 94 5.35 7.54 10.87
C VAL A 94 5.13 8.58 11.96
N GLY A 95 4.66 8.16 13.12
CA GLY A 95 4.47 9.06 14.27
C GLY A 95 5.78 9.68 14.75
N ARG A 96 5.70 10.83 15.41
CA ARG A 96 6.88 11.58 15.91
C ARG A 96 7.84 10.72 16.71
N ARG A 97 7.32 9.81 17.52
CA ARG A 97 8.15 8.91 18.36
C ARG A 97 9.06 8.03 17.50
N GLN A 98 8.55 7.50 16.39
CA GLN A 98 9.33 6.65 15.49
C GLN A 98 10.32 7.45 14.63
N MET A 99 10.07 8.74 14.44
CA MET A 99 10.98 9.65 13.72
C MET A 99 12.06 10.28 14.61
N CYS A 100 11.98 10.05 15.93
CA CYS A 100 12.96 10.60 16.88
C CYS A 100 14.29 9.88 16.72
N ILE A 101 15.35 10.65 16.43
CA ILE A 101 16.73 10.15 16.30
C ILE A 101 17.44 9.98 17.64
N ASP A 102 16.86 10.46 18.74
CA ASP A 102 17.39 10.29 20.07
C ASP A 102 17.02 8.90 20.61
N PRO A 103 18.01 8.01 20.85
CA PRO A 103 17.75 6.65 21.34
C PRO A 103 17.09 6.62 22.72
N PHE A 104 17.35 7.61 23.54
CA PHE A 104 16.80 7.70 24.90
C PHE A 104 15.30 8.05 24.86
N LEU A 105 14.91 9.02 24.03
CA LEU A 105 13.52 9.45 23.89
C LEU A 105 12.67 8.46 23.07
N SER A 106 13.28 7.78 22.11
CA SER A 106 12.55 6.80 21.29
C SER A 106 12.15 5.54 22.06
N ASN A 107 12.90 5.17 23.09
CA ASN A 107 12.68 3.96 23.89
C ASN A 107 11.95 4.18 25.21
N THR A 108 11.72 5.41 25.64
CA THR A 108 11.00 5.67 26.90
C THR A 108 9.49 5.59 26.70
N GLN A 109 8.84 4.73 27.49
CA GLN A 109 7.38 4.63 27.61
C GLN A 109 6.72 5.94 28.09
N TYR A 110 7.50 6.91 28.52
CA TYR A 110 7.09 8.18 29.11
C TYR A 110 7.41 9.39 28.24
N ALA A 111 7.59 9.23 26.93
CA ALA A 111 7.53 10.36 26.03
C ALA A 111 6.09 10.90 26.05
N ILE A 112 5.79 11.68 27.10
CA ILE A 112 4.56 12.43 27.28
C ILE A 112 4.36 13.27 26.03
N GLY A 113 3.19 13.11 25.42
CA GLY A 113 2.86 13.84 24.21
C GLY A 113 2.94 15.36 24.46
N PHE A 114 3.62 15.98 23.57
CA PHE A 114 3.43 17.38 23.24
C PHE A 114 2.50 17.46 22.04
#